data_d5fe25f36b73823e4b2e5bfa71f90d67
#
_entry.id   d5fe25f36b73823e4b2e5bfa71f90d67
#
_cell.length_a   1.000
_cell.length_b   1.000
_cell.length_c   1.000
_cell.angle_alpha   90.00
_cell.angle_beta   90.00
_cell.angle_gamma   90.00
#
_symmetry.space_group_name_H-M   'P 1'
#
loop_
_entity.id
_entity.type
_entity.pdbx_description
1 polymer ?
#
loop_
_entity_poly.entity_id
_entity_poly.type
_entity_poly.pdbx_seq_one_letter_code
_entity_poly.pdbx_strand_id
1 'polypeptide(L)'
;RVWYPSDSYWPLLHWLNLHIITVCAAIGGAIWLIVTIYYLYRVFRQIDEIVDAAGKMVSWPEKPLEMPRSLEGVQNELNLVREQALRNEMAAKEAEQKKNDLIVYLAHDLKTPLTSVIGYLSLLRDELQISEKLRERYTEIALNKAERLEELINEFFDITRFNLSVMTLEKETIHFSRMLEQIVSEFEPILQEKRLSVESVIEKDIILSGDADKLERVFDNLLRNAVNYSYPDTVIHLLMKRMTKEHKVLIRVQNHGRTIAKEKLEHIFEQFFRVDASRSSATGGSGLGLAIARQIVEMHYGQIRAESADETIVFEVELPCE
;
A
#
# COMPACT_ATOMS: atom_id res chain seq x y z
N ARG A 1 -39.29 -81.59 13.25
CA ARG A 1 -38.95 -82.77 12.47
C ARG A 1 -37.75 -83.42 13.11
N VAL A 2 -37.84 -84.65 13.56
CA VAL A 2 -36.72 -85.43 14.10
C VAL A 2 -35.97 -86.05 12.92
N TRP A 3 -34.69 -85.76 12.77
CA TRP A 3 -33.84 -86.28 11.68
C TRP A 3 -33.21 -87.61 12.17
N TYR A 4 -33.20 -88.61 11.33
CA TYR A 4 -32.60 -89.93 11.63
C TYR A 4 -31.36 -90.19 10.82
N PRO A 5 -30.39 -91.00 11.28
CA PRO A 5 -29.11 -91.30 10.57
C PRO A 5 -29.34 -91.91 9.15
N SER A 6 -30.50 -92.37 8.82
CA SER A 6 -30.93 -92.88 7.50
C SER A 6 -31.33 -91.80 6.50
N ASP A 7 -31.57 -90.58 6.96
CA ASP A 7 -31.98 -89.46 6.07
C ASP A 7 -30.77 -88.95 5.21
N SER A 8 -31.06 -88.71 3.99
CA SER A 8 -30.10 -88.32 2.95
C SER A 8 -29.27 -87.07 3.35
N TYR A 9 -29.83 -86.21 4.21
CA TYR A 9 -29.16 -84.92 4.67
C TYR A 9 -28.54 -85.09 6.04
N TRP A 10 -28.59 -86.21 6.74
CA TRP A 10 -28.08 -86.43 8.07
C TRP A 10 -26.55 -86.17 8.15
N PRO A 11 -25.70 -86.64 7.24
CA PRO A 11 -24.28 -86.43 7.34
C PRO A 11 -23.93 -84.95 7.29
N LEU A 12 -24.63 -84.19 6.44
CA LEU A 12 -24.37 -82.72 6.27
C LEU A 12 -24.84 -81.94 7.49
N LEU A 13 -26.03 -82.30 8.07
CA LEU A 13 -26.51 -81.62 9.26
C LEU A 13 -25.72 -81.97 10.52
N HIS A 14 -25.25 -83.21 10.63
CA HIS A 14 -24.37 -83.60 11.76
C HIS A 14 -23.01 -82.91 11.65
N TRP A 15 -22.41 -82.86 10.49
CA TRP A 15 -21.17 -82.10 10.25
C TRP A 15 -21.36 -80.61 10.53
N LEU A 16 -22.45 -80.01 10.07
CA LEU A 16 -22.76 -78.59 10.32
C LEU A 16 -22.94 -78.30 11.81
N ASN A 17 -23.63 -79.16 12.54
CA ASN A 17 -23.82 -79.00 13.99
C ASN A 17 -22.49 -79.11 14.76
N LEU A 18 -21.59 -80.00 14.32
CA LEU A 18 -20.25 -80.15 14.92
C LEU A 18 -19.35 -78.98 14.65
N HIS A 19 -19.49 -78.36 13.49
CA HIS A 19 -18.61 -77.28 13.06
C HIS A 19 -19.30 -75.92 12.98
N ILE A 20 -20.48 -75.74 13.59
CA ILE A 20 -21.29 -74.54 13.47
C ILE A 20 -20.55 -73.25 13.86
N ILE A 21 -19.73 -73.31 14.89
CA ILE A 21 -18.93 -72.19 15.38
C ILE A 21 -17.90 -71.78 14.34
N THR A 22 -17.17 -72.78 13.76
CA THR A 22 -16.11 -72.50 12.77
C THR A 22 -16.72 -71.97 11.45
N VAL A 23 -17.85 -72.49 11.04
CA VAL A 23 -18.58 -71.99 9.84
C VAL A 23 -19.08 -70.59 10.06
N CYS A 24 -19.70 -70.31 11.21
CA CYS A 24 -20.12 -68.94 11.54
C CYS A 24 -18.98 -67.96 11.63
N ALA A 25 -17.84 -68.39 12.23
CA ALA A 25 -16.61 -67.56 12.27
C ALA A 25 -16.03 -67.27 10.89
N ALA A 26 -16.02 -68.31 9.99
CA ALA A 26 -15.54 -68.15 8.61
C ALA A 26 -16.42 -67.21 7.81
N ILE A 27 -17.76 -67.34 7.93
CA ILE A 27 -18.71 -66.44 7.27
C ILE A 27 -18.59 -65.02 7.83
N GLY A 28 -18.51 -64.84 9.16
CA GLY A 28 -18.32 -63.57 9.82
C GLY A 28 -17.01 -62.90 9.38
N GLY A 29 -15.90 -63.64 9.31
CA GLY A 29 -14.62 -63.20 8.83
C GLY A 29 -14.65 -62.75 7.34
N ALA A 30 -15.34 -63.53 6.50
CA ALA A 30 -15.50 -63.17 5.09
C ALA A 30 -16.31 -61.86 4.91
N ILE A 31 -17.44 -61.75 5.64
CA ILE A 31 -18.26 -60.52 5.62
C ILE A 31 -17.42 -59.31 6.11
N TRP A 32 -16.72 -59.48 7.23
CA TRP A 32 -15.82 -58.43 7.77
C TRP A 32 -14.77 -58.01 6.75
N LEU A 33 -14.11 -58.97 6.09
CA LEU A 33 -13.11 -58.71 5.06
C LEU A 33 -13.67 -57.95 3.84
N ILE A 34 -14.83 -58.35 3.35
CA ILE A 34 -15.52 -57.67 2.26
C ILE A 34 -15.87 -56.23 2.62
N VAL A 35 -16.40 -56.03 3.83
CA VAL A 35 -16.74 -54.71 4.34
C VAL A 35 -15.49 -53.84 4.47
N THR A 36 -14.43 -54.41 4.99
CA THR A 36 -13.13 -53.67 5.15
C THR A 36 -12.55 -53.30 3.78
N ILE A 37 -12.53 -54.21 2.80
CA ILE A 37 -12.06 -53.91 1.43
C ILE A 37 -12.94 -52.83 0.79
N TYR A 38 -14.26 -52.89 0.96
CA TYR A 38 -15.17 -51.87 0.43
C TYR A 38 -14.91 -50.49 1.02
N TYR A 39 -14.68 -50.37 2.34
CA TYR A 39 -14.36 -49.08 2.97
C TYR A 39 -12.99 -48.57 2.57
N LEU A 40 -12.00 -49.43 2.48
CA LEU A 40 -10.67 -49.06 2.00
C LEU A 40 -10.71 -48.52 0.56
N TYR A 41 -11.37 -49.23 -0.33
CA TYR A 41 -11.55 -48.79 -1.72
C TYR A 41 -12.25 -47.41 -1.80
N ARG A 42 -13.26 -47.20 -0.98
CA ARG A 42 -13.98 -45.94 -0.90
C ARG A 42 -13.05 -44.79 -0.44
N VAL A 43 -12.23 -45.04 0.57
CA VAL A 43 -11.27 -44.05 1.08
C VAL A 43 -10.19 -43.71 0.03
N PHE A 44 -9.61 -44.72 -0.61
CA PHE A 44 -8.63 -44.48 -1.69
C PHE A 44 -9.20 -43.67 -2.82
N ARG A 45 -10.40 -43.97 -3.26
CA ARG A 45 -11.09 -43.18 -4.28
C ARG A 45 -11.29 -41.71 -3.87
N GLN A 46 -11.63 -41.45 -2.63
CA GLN A 46 -11.76 -40.06 -2.12
C GLN A 46 -10.41 -39.32 -2.11
N ILE A 47 -9.33 -40.02 -1.78
CA ILE A 47 -7.98 -39.45 -1.84
C ILE A 47 -7.61 -39.09 -3.29
N ASP A 48 -7.87 -39.97 -4.25
CA ASP A 48 -7.59 -39.70 -5.67
C ASP A 48 -8.38 -38.48 -6.17
N GLU A 49 -9.66 -38.34 -5.75
CA GLU A 49 -10.48 -37.18 -6.09
C GLU A 49 -9.91 -35.85 -5.50
N ILE A 50 -9.36 -35.90 -4.29
CA ILE A 50 -8.70 -34.74 -3.64
C ILE A 50 -7.39 -34.38 -4.38
N VAL A 51 -6.58 -35.38 -4.72
CA VAL A 51 -5.31 -35.18 -5.44
C VAL A 51 -5.57 -34.58 -6.83
N ASP A 52 -6.57 -35.11 -7.56
CA ASP A 52 -6.96 -34.57 -8.88
C ASP A 52 -7.47 -33.12 -8.78
N ALA A 53 -8.27 -32.83 -7.75
CA ALA A 53 -8.75 -31.47 -7.47
C ALA A 53 -7.58 -30.51 -7.16
N ALA A 54 -6.61 -30.93 -6.36
CA ALA A 54 -5.41 -30.15 -6.08
C ALA A 54 -4.58 -29.90 -7.35
N GLY A 55 -4.44 -30.90 -8.24
CA GLY A 55 -3.80 -30.74 -9.53
C GLY A 55 -4.53 -29.75 -10.45
N LYS A 56 -5.85 -29.79 -10.46
CA LYS A 56 -6.69 -28.83 -11.20
C LYS A 56 -6.55 -27.41 -10.68
N MET A 57 -6.43 -27.23 -9.36
CA MET A 57 -6.21 -25.93 -8.73
C MET A 57 -4.93 -25.26 -9.24
N VAL A 58 -3.86 -26.05 -9.47
CA VAL A 58 -2.59 -25.53 -10.00
C VAL A 58 -2.68 -25.23 -11.49
N SER A 59 -3.36 -26.11 -12.27
CA SER A 59 -3.42 -25.99 -13.73
C SER A 59 -4.40 -24.92 -14.21
N TRP A 60 -5.51 -24.71 -13.50
CA TRP A 60 -6.56 -23.75 -13.84
C TRP A 60 -7.06 -23.01 -12.60
N PRO A 61 -6.25 -22.11 -12.05
CA PRO A 61 -6.56 -21.43 -10.79
C PRO A 61 -7.82 -20.53 -10.86
N GLU A 62 -8.23 -20.09 -12.03
CA GLU A 62 -9.39 -19.23 -12.21
C GLU A 62 -10.75 -19.95 -12.02
N LYS A 63 -10.79 -21.28 -12.20
CA LYS A 63 -12.05 -22.03 -12.09
C LYS A 63 -12.28 -22.58 -10.71
N PRO A 64 -13.50 -22.45 -10.14
CA PRO A 64 -13.82 -23.08 -8.88
C PRO A 64 -13.75 -24.60 -8.99
N LEU A 65 -13.30 -25.24 -7.94
CA LEU A 65 -13.26 -26.69 -7.86
C LEU A 65 -14.66 -27.23 -7.59
N GLU A 66 -15.05 -28.28 -8.33
CA GLU A 66 -16.27 -29.04 -8.11
C GLU A 66 -15.90 -30.45 -7.65
N MET A 67 -16.46 -30.89 -6.52
CA MET A 67 -16.21 -32.19 -5.92
C MET A 67 -17.54 -32.86 -5.55
N PRO A 68 -17.55 -34.21 -5.38
CA PRO A 68 -18.74 -34.94 -4.93
C PRO A 68 -19.24 -34.41 -3.56
N ARG A 69 -20.54 -34.50 -3.31
CA ARG A 69 -21.15 -34.05 -2.04
C ARG A 69 -20.48 -34.60 -0.78
N SER A 70 -19.91 -35.81 -0.86
CA SER A 70 -19.16 -36.42 0.27
C SER A 70 -17.90 -35.63 0.67
N LEU A 71 -17.40 -34.74 -0.20
CA LEU A 71 -16.18 -33.93 -0.02
C LEU A 71 -16.46 -32.43 -0.04
N GLU A 72 -17.73 -32.03 0.15
CA GLU A 72 -18.17 -30.62 0.11
C GLU A 72 -17.39 -29.73 1.10
N GLY A 73 -17.08 -30.24 2.29
CA GLY A 73 -16.24 -29.52 3.26
C GLY A 73 -14.83 -29.26 2.74
N VAL A 74 -14.21 -30.27 2.10
CA VAL A 74 -12.85 -30.12 1.50
C VAL A 74 -12.90 -29.18 0.28
N GLN A 75 -13.96 -29.26 -0.52
CA GLN A 75 -14.18 -28.35 -1.66
C GLN A 75 -14.22 -26.89 -1.23
N ASN A 76 -14.96 -26.59 -0.16
CA ASN A 76 -15.09 -25.22 0.34
C ASN A 76 -13.76 -24.68 0.85
N GLU A 77 -13.00 -25.48 1.61
CA GLU A 77 -11.67 -25.09 2.10
C GLU A 77 -10.68 -24.90 0.94
N LEU A 78 -10.62 -25.79 -0.02
CA LEU A 78 -9.75 -25.66 -1.18
C LEU A 78 -10.11 -24.43 -2.03
N ASN A 79 -11.41 -24.15 -2.24
CA ASN A 79 -11.84 -22.96 -2.95
C ASN A 79 -11.47 -21.66 -2.18
N LEU A 80 -11.56 -21.66 -0.84
CA LEU A 80 -11.12 -20.53 -0.02
C LEU A 80 -9.61 -20.27 -0.19
N VAL A 81 -8.79 -21.33 -0.10
CA VAL A 81 -7.34 -21.23 -0.31
C VAL A 81 -7.02 -20.73 -1.72
N ARG A 82 -7.73 -21.23 -2.73
CA ARG A 82 -7.59 -20.78 -4.12
C ARG A 82 -7.89 -19.29 -4.27
N GLU A 83 -9.00 -18.81 -3.72
CA GLU A 83 -9.36 -17.39 -3.77
C GLU A 83 -8.33 -16.52 -3.05
N GLN A 84 -7.80 -17.00 -1.93
CA GLN A 84 -6.73 -16.30 -1.22
C GLN A 84 -5.44 -16.22 -2.07
N ALA A 85 -5.07 -17.33 -2.72
CA ALA A 85 -3.90 -17.38 -3.60
C ALA A 85 -4.05 -16.42 -4.79
N LEU A 86 -5.23 -16.41 -5.45
CA LEU A 86 -5.51 -15.49 -6.54
C LEU A 86 -5.48 -14.02 -6.10
N ARG A 87 -6.06 -13.69 -4.94
CA ARG A 87 -5.99 -12.33 -4.37
C ARG A 87 -4.55 -11.91 -4.11
N ASN A 88 -3.75 -12.81 -3.53
CA ASN A 88 -2.34 -12.54 -3.27
C ASN A 88 -1.53 -12.35 -4.57
N GLU A 89 -1.80 -13.16 -5.60
CA GLU A 89 -1.15 -13.02 -6.90
C GLU A 89 -1.53 -11.70 -7.59
N MET A 90 -2.81 -11.31 -7.56
CA MET A 90 -3.26 -10.02 -8.09
C MET A 90 -2.60 -8.86 -7.35
N ALA A 91 -2.58 -8.89 -6.01
CA ALA A 91 -1.93 -7.87 -5.21
C ALA A 91 -0.42 -7.79 -5.49
N ALA A 92 0.26 -8.92 -5.69
CA ALA A 92 1.67 -8.96 -6.06
C ALA A 92 1.92 -8.35 -7.45
N LYS A 93 1.08 -8.70 -8.44
CA LYS A 93 1.16 -8.12 -9.80
C LYS A 93 0.91 -6.61 -9.80
N GLU A 94 -0.09 -6.14 -9.05
CA GLU A 94 -0.36 -4.71 -8.91
C GLU A 94 0.82 -3.97 -8.25
N ALA A 95 1.42 -4.56 -7.20
CA ALA A 95 2.58 -3.99 -6.55
C ALA A 95 3.80 -3.93 -7.49
N GLU A 96 4.02 -4.98 -8.28
CA GLU A 96 5.09 -5.02 -9.28
C GLU A 96 4.86 -4.00 -10.40
N GLN A 97 3.63 -3.88 -10.88
CA GLN A 97 3.28 -2.88 -11.90
C GLN A 97 3.48 -1.46 -11.37
N LYS A 98 3.00 -1.15 -10.16
CA LYS A 98 3.23 0.15 -9.50
C LYS A 98 4.72 0.45 -9.36
N LYS A 99 5.54 -0.56 -9.01
CA LYS A 99 6.99 -0.42 -8.94
C LYS A 99 7.62 -0.11 -10.32
N ASN A 100 7.17 -0.77 -11.38
CA ASN A 100 7.68 -0.55 -12.72
C ASN A 100 7.26 0.82 -13.25
N ASP A 101 6.01 1.22 -13.04
CA ASP A 101 5.49 2.55 -13.39
C ASP A 101 6.28 3.65 -12.68
N LEU A 102 6.63 3.43 -11.40
CA LEU A 102 7.51 4.29 -10.61
C LEU A 102 8.86 4.51 -11.32
N ILE A 103 9.53 3.44 -11.71
CA ILE A 103 10.86 3.51 -12.34
C ILE A 103 10.80 4.28 -13.66
N VAL A 104 9.79 4.01 -14.50
CA VAL A 104 9.60 4.67 -15.80
C VAL A 104 9.34 6.16 -15.62
N TYR A 105 8.43 6.51 -14.71
CA TYR A 105 8.10 7.91 -14.40
C TYR A 105 9.31 8.69 -13.90
N LEU A 106 10.05 8.10 -12.98
CA LEU A 106 11.23 8.71 -12.39
C LEU A 106 12.35 8.91 -13.41
N ALA A 107 12.58 7.92 -14.27
CA ALA A 107 13.57 8.03 -15.33
C ALA A 107 13.25 9.20 -16.27
N HIS A 108 11.96 9.42 -16.58
CA HIS A 108 11.53 10.56 -17.38
C HIS A 108 11.77 11.89 -16.67
N ASP A 109 11.37 12.00 -15.39
CA ASP A 109 11.44 13.26 -14.63
C ASP A 109 12.86 13.64 -14.22
N LEU A 110 13.76 12.66 -14.06
CA LEU A 110 15.20 12.91 -13.87
C LEU A 110 15.88 13.31 -15.19
N LYS A 111 15.50 12.73 -16.33
CA LYS A 111 16.10 13.01 -17.62
C LYS A 111 15.92 14.47 -18.03
N THR A 112 14.75 15.05 -17.77
CA THR A 112 14.41 16.43 -18.21
C THR A 112 15.34 17.50 -17.60
N PRO A 113 15.49 17.63 -16.27
CA PRO A 113 16.42 18.57 -15.67
C PRO A 113 17.88 18.26 -16.01
N LEU A 114 18.26 16.98 -16.04
CA LEU A 114 19.61 16.56 -16.42
C LEU A 114 19.99 17.01 -17.84
N THR A 115 19.09 16.82 -18.81
CA THR A 115 19.29 17.28 -20.20
C THR A 115 19.44 18.81 -20.26
N SER A 116 18.67 19.54 -19.45
CA SER A 116 18.80 21.00 -19.37
C SER A 116 20.13 21.43 -18.78
N VAL A 117 20.57 20.81 -17.67
CA VAL A 117 21.90 21.10 -17.07
C VAL A 117 23.01 20.87 -18.09
N ILE A 118 23.01 19.71 -18.75
CA ILE A 118 24.03 19.39 -19.77
C ILE A 118 23.94 20.41 -20.92
N GLY A 119 22.77 20.79 -21.38
CA GLY A 119 22.59 21.75 -22.46
C GLY A 119 23.15 23.13 -22.14
N TYR A 120 22.80 23.68 -20.98
CA TYR A 120 23.32 25.02 -20.58
C TYR A 120 24.84 25.01 -20.29
N LEU A 121 25.36 23.95 -19.68
CA LEU A 121 26.80 23.78 -19.48
C LEU A 121 27.55 23.63 -20.81
N SER A 122 26.95 22.92 -21.80
CA SER A 122 27.54 22.83 -23.15
C SER A 122 27.56 24.17 -23.86
N LEU A 123 26.48 24.96 -23.77
CA LEU A 123 26.47 26.33 -24.30
C LEU A 123 27.55 27.23 -23.66
N LEU A 124 27.68 27.13 -22.34
CA LEU A 124 28.74 27.88 -21.61
C LEU A 124 30.14 27.48 -22.02
N ARG A 125 30.37 26.20 -22.36
CA ARG A 125 31.66 25.68 -22.79
C ARG A 125 32.00 26.06 -24.23
N ASP A 126 31.01 25.93 -25.13
CA ASP A 126 31.23 25.97 -26.57
C ASP A 126 31.18 27.41 -27.13
N GLU A 127 30.47 28.34 -26.46
CA GLU A 127 30.42 29.75 -26.86
C GLU A 127 31.47 30.58 -26.17
N LEU A 128 32.56 30.86 -26.87
CA LEU A 128 33.72 31.62 -26.35
C LEU A 128 33.44 33.14 -26.17
N GLN A 129 32.41 33.69 -26.84
CA GLN A 129 32.08 35.15 -26.82
C GLN A 129 30.73 35.44 -26.17
N ILE A 130 30.34 34.64 -25.17
CA ILE A 130 29.11 34.88 -24.44
C ILE A 130 29.18 36.12 -23.55
N SER A 131 28.17 36.97 -23.55
CA SER A 131 28.12 38.14 -22.66
C SER A 131 28.03 37.71 -21.20
N GLU A 132 28.61 38.50 -20.28
CA GLU A 132 28.61 38.23 -18.83
C GLU A 132 27.18 37.96 -18.30
N LYS A 133 26.22 38.82 -18.71
CA LYS A 133 24.82 38.66 -18.33
C LYS A 133 24.19 37.35 -18.82
N LEU A 134 24.58 36.85 -19.99
CA LEU A 134 24.07 35.60 -20.52
C LEU A 134 24.74 34.41 -19.86
N ARG A 135 26.03 34.54 -19.50
CA ARG A 135 26.79 33.55 -18.71
C ARG A 135 26.16 33.35 -17.33
N GLU A 136 25.91 34.44 -16.61
CA GLU A 136 25.24 34.45 -15.31
C GLU A 136 23.89 33.77 -15.40
N ARG A 137 23.05 34.13 -16.37
CA ARG A 137 21.73 33.54 -16.58
C ARG A 137 21.79 32.04 -16.88
N TYR A 138 22.74 31.59 -17.73
CA TYR A 138 22.86 30.16 -18.05
C TYR A 138 23.35 29.34 -16.84
N THR A 139 24.26 29.93 -16.06
CA THR A 139 24.77 29.33 -14.82
C THR A 139 23.64 29.21 -13.80
N GLU A 140 22.85 30.25 -13.59
CA GLU A 140 21.67 30.23 -12.71
C GLU A 140 20.65 29.19 -13.12
N ILE A 141 20.32 29.11 -14.42
CA ILE A 141 19.39 28.08 -14.90
C ILE A 141 19.93 26.67 -14.67
N ALA A 142 21.24 26.45 -14.94
CA ALA A 142 21.87 25.15 -14.74
C ALA A 142 21.87 24.76 -13.25
N LEU A 143 22.17 25.72 -12.36
CA LEU A 143 22.14 25.50 -10.91
C LEU A 143 20.74 25.14 -10.43
N ASN A 144 19.73 25.93 -10.75
CA ASN A 144 18.33 25.67 -10.38
C ASN A 144 17.82 24.30 -10.89
N LYS A 145 18.31 23.85 -12.07
CA LYS A 145 17.96 22.52 -12.59
C LYS A 145 18.71 21.39 -11.90
N ALA A 146 19.96 21.63 -11.44
CA ALA A 146 20.73 20.68 -10.66
C ALA A 146 20.15 20.51 -9.26
N GLU A 147 19.78 21.59 -8.58
CA GLU A 147 19.08 21.57 -7.29
C GLU A 147 17.75 20.80 -7.40
N ARG A 148 16.98 21.04 -8.46
CA ARG A 148 15.76 20.29 -8.70
C ARG A 148 15.99 18.80 -8.92
N LEU A 149 17.11 18.44 -9.59
CA LEU A 149 17.49 17.03 -9.78
C LEU A 149 17.86 16.38 -8.44
N GLU A 150 18.56 17.09 -7.57
CA GLU A 150 18.88 16.64 -6.22
C GLU A 150 17.61 16.38 -5.39
N GLU A 151 16.65 17.30 -5.40
CA GLU A 151 15.35 17.11 -4.75
C GLU A 151 14.65 15.83 -5.23
N LEU A 152 14.56 15.61 -6.56
CA LEU A 152 13.94 14.43 -7.14
C LEU A 152 14.65 13.12 -6.74
N ILE A 153 15.98 13.15 -6.65
CA ILE A 153 16.78 12.01 -6.20
C ILE A 153 16.47 11.71 -4.72
N ASN A 154 16.42 12.73 -3.87
CA ASN A 154 16.11 12.59 -2.45
C ASN A 154 14.68 12.04 -2.26
N GLU A 155 13.68 12.58 -2.99
CA GLU A 155 12.32 12.04 -3.00
C GLU A 155 12.28 10.56 -3.41
N PHE A 156 13.10 10.16 -4.39
CA PHE A 156 13.20 8.75 -4.81
C PHE A 156 13.80 7.84 -3.74
N PHE A 157 14.89 8.25 -3.12
CA PHE A 157 15.50 7.48 -2.03
C PHE A 157 14.50 7.25 -0.89
N ASP A 158 13.71 8.25 -0.58
CA ASP A 158 12.70 8.12 0.46
C ASP A 158 11.64 7.09 0.11
N ILE A 159 11.11 7.11 -1.11
CA ILE A 159 10.13 6.13 -1.55
C ILE A 159 10.71 4.71 -1.58
N THR A 160 11.94 4.55 -2.05
CA THR A 160 12.58 3.23 -2.06
C THR A 160 12.83 2.72 -0.64
N ARG A 161 13.19 3.59 0.30
CA ARG A 161 13.26 3.26 1.72
C ARG A 161 11.88 2.94 2.29
N PHE A 162 10.83 3.67 1.90
CA PHE A 162 9.45 3.42 2.32
C PHE A 162 8.93 2.06 1.85
N ASN A 163 9.24 1.65 0.62
CA ASN A 163 8.75 0.39 0.04
C ASN A 163 9.56 -0.85 0.45
N LEU A 164 10.80 -0.69 0.91
CA LEU A 164 11.72 -1.82 1.09
C LEU A 164 11.89 -2.31 2.53
N SER A 165 11.47 -1.62 3.55
CA SER A 165 11.56 -2.16 4.92
C SER A 165 10.97 -1.27 6.01
N VAL A 166 10.46 -1.86 7.01
CA VAL A 166 10.52 -1.49 8.43
C VAL A 166 11.20 -0.13 8.66
N MET A 167 10.52 0.95 8.29
CA MET A 167 10.94 2.26 8.76
C MET A 167 10.76 2.28 10.27
N THR A 168 11.86 2.27 10.97
CA THR A 168 11.88 2.55 12.41
C THR A 168 11.78 4.05 12.61
N LEU A 169 10.85 4.50 13.44
CA LEU A 169 10.82 5.87 13.90
C LEU A 169 11.89 6.06 14.98
N GLU A 170 12.73 7.04 14.81
CA GLU A 170 13.62 7.52 15.86
C GLU A 170 12.84 8.49 16.75
N LYS A 171 12.06 7.93 17.67
CA LYS A 171 11.17 8.74 18.51
C LYS A 171 11.95 9.50 19.56
N GLU A 172 11.74 10.79 19.60
CA GLU A 172 12.22 11.72 20.61
C GLU A 172 11.11 12.65 21.12
N THR A 173 11.40 13.43 22.13
CA THR A 173 10.48 14.44 22.64
C THR A 173 10.62 15.71 21.81
N ILE A 174 9.57 16.07 21.07
CA ILE A 174 9.55 17.19 20.14
C ILE A 174 8.77 18.35 20.74
N HIS A 175 9.38 19.54 20.79
CA HIS A 175 8.69 20.80 21.06
C HIS A 175 7.93 21.26 19.81
N PHE A 176 6.79 20.64 19.56
CA PHE A 176 6.09 20.70 18.29
C PHE A 176 5.61 22.11 17.91
N SER A 177 5.19 22.91 18.89
CA SER A 177 4.82 24.32 18.65
C SER A 177 6.00 25.11 18.05
N ARG A 178 7.19 24.95 18.61
CA ARG A 178 8.40 25.64 18.13
C ARG A 178 8.83 25.16 16.75
N MET A 179 8.79 23.84 16.54
CA MET A 179 9.13 23.24 15.24
C MET A 179 8.23 23.82 14.14
N LEU A 180 6.92 23.91 14.38
CA LEU A 180 6.01 24.43 13.38
C LEU A 180 6.16 25.94 13.14
N GLU A 181 6.43 26.74 14.19
CA GLU A 181 6.78 28.16 14.07
C GLU A 181 8.06 28.35 13.22
N GLN A 182 9.07 27.53 13.43
CA GLN A 182 10.32 27.57 12.66
C GLN A 182 10.05 27.25 11.18
N ILE A 183 9.36 26.17 10.85
CA ILE A 183 9.02 25.80 9.48
C ILE A 183 8.29 26.96 8.78
N VAL A 184 7.29 27.56 9.43
CA VAL A 184 6.57 28.72 8.85
C VAL A 184 7.53 29.88 8.55
N SER A 185 8.47 30.18 9.44
CA SER A 185 9.47 31.24 9.25
C SER A 185 10.40 30.98 8.05
N GLU A 186 10.77 29.73 7.82
CA GLU A 186 11.61 29.32 6.68
C GLU A 186 10.93 29.52 5.32
N PHE A 187 9.60 29.53 5.28
CA PHE A 187 8.84 29.79 4.07
C PHE A 187 8.68 31.28 3.71
N GLU A 188 9.00 32.21 4.61
CA GLU A 188 8.82 33.65 4.39
C GLU A 188 9.42 34.19 3.07
N PRO A 189 10.65 33.85 2.67
CA PRO A 189 11.24 34.32 1.40
C PRO A 189 10.44 33.87 0.17
N ILE A 190 10.01 32.60 0.14
CA ILE A 190 9.25 32.02 -0.98
C ILE A 190 7.85 32.62 -1.04
N LEU A 191 7.24 32.90 0.10
CA LEU A 191 5.93 33.54 0.18
C LEU A 191 5.96 34.95 -0.42
N GLN A 192 6.98 35.74 -0.08
CA GLN A 192 7.17 37.10 -0.64
C GLN A 192 7.36 37.08 -2.15
N GLU A 193 8.17 36.14 -2.68
CA GLU A 193 8.38 35.98 -4.11
C GLU A 193 7.07 35.71 -4.85
N LYS A 194 6.17 34.89 -4.26
CA LYS A 194 4.88 34.49 -4.84
C LYS A 194 3.73 35.43 -4.46
N ARG A 195 4.01 36.51 -3.73
CA ARG A 195 3.01 37.46 -3.21
C ARG A 195 1.93 36.75 -2.35
N LEU A 196 2.38 35.87 -1.50
CA LEU A 196 1.57 35.15 -0.52
C LEU A 196 1.90 35.64 0.90
N SER A 197 0.99 35.40 1.83
CA SER A 197 1.23 35.58 3.25
C SER A 197 0.76 34.37 4.03
N VAL A 198 1.29 34.18 5.23
CA VAL A 198 0.84 33.12 6.16
C VAL A 198 0.30 33.77 7.43
N GLU A 199 -0.90 33.38 7.83
CA GLU A 199 -1.46 33.64 9.15
C GLU A 199 -1.43 32.35 9.96
N SER A 200 -0.57 32.30 10.99
CA SER A 200 -0.43 31.12 11.83
C SER A 200 -1.02 31.36 13.24
N VAL A 201 -1.86 30.41 13.67
CA VAL A 201 -2.40 30.34 15.02
C VAL A 201 -1.94 29.02 15.64
N ILE A 202 -0.84 29.08 16.38
CA ILE A 202 -0.16 27.91 16.95
C ILE A 202 -0.33 27.93 18.46
N GLU A 203 -1.01 26.92 19.01
CA GLU A 203 -1.14 26.74 20.45
C GLU A 203 0.23 26.44 21.06
N LYS A 204 0.60 27.15 22.14
CA LYS A 204 1.92 27.05 22.76
C LYS A 204 2.10 25.75 23.54
N ASP A 205 3.34 25.38 23.74
CA ASP A 205 3.78 24.29 24.60
C ASP A 205 3.15 22.92 24.29
N ILE A 206 2.87 22.65 23.02
CA ILE A 206 2.52 21.31 22.57
C ILE A 206 3.81 20.50 22.39
N ILE A 207 3.85 19.36 23.08
CA ILE A 207 4.95 18.39 23.04
C ILE A 207 4.41 17.09 22.51
N LEU A 208 5.16 16.46 21.58
CA LEU A 208 4.85 15.16 21.01
C LEU A 208 6.03 14.21 21.20
N SER A 209 5.75 12.90 21.23
CA SER A 209 6.75 11.85 21.03
C SER A 209 6.72 11.40 19.57
N GLY A 210 7.79 11.63 18.83
CA GLY A 210 7.86 11.32 17.40
C GLY A 210 9.24 11.48 16.83
N ASP A 211 9.35 11.33 15.52
CA ASP A 211 10.57 11.53 14.76
C ASP A 211 10.52 12.95 14.15
N ALA A 212 11.38 13.84 14.67
CA ALA A 212 11.34 15.26 14.35
C ALA A 212 11.58 15.52 12.86
N ASP A 213 12.60 14.92 12.26
CA ASP A 213 12.95 15.10 10.85
C ASP A 213 11.81 14.66 9.93
N LYS A 214 11.15 13.54 10.27
CA LYS A 214 10.01 13.06 9.49
C LYS A 214 8.78 13.94 9.63
N LEU A 215 8.48 14.42 10.84
CA LEU A 215 7.35 15.32 11.04
C LEU A 215 7.59 16.70 10.41
N GLU A 216 8.81 17.24 10.49
CA GLU A 216 9.20 18.45 9.76
C GLU A 216 8.89 18.30 8.27
N ARG A 217 9.29 17.20 7.68
CA ARG A 217 9.02 16.88 6.28
C ARG A 217 7.53 16.82 5.92
N VAL A 218 6.66 16.36 6.83
CA VAL A 218 5.21 16.40 6.60
C VAL A 218 4.75 17.84 6.37
N PHE A 219 5.13 18.75 7.26
CA PHE A 219 4.67 20.13 7.21
C PHE A 219 5.35 20.95 6.11
N ASP A 220 6.62 20.68 5.80
CA ASP A 220 7.28 21.21 4.59
C ASP A 220 6.49 20.82 3.33
N ASN A 221 6.15 19.56 3.17
CA ASN A 221 5.35 19.11 2.02
C ASN A 221 3.97 19.78 1.95
N LEU A 222 3.27 19.94 3.08
CA LEU A 222 1.95 20.58 3.11
C LEU A 222 2.03 22.08 2.80
N LEU A 223 3.00 22.79 3.38
CA LEU A 223 3.21 24.22 3.14
C LEU A 223 3.70 24.47 1.71
N ARG A 224 4.64 23.69 1.21
CA ARG A 224 5.11 23.76 -0.18
C ARG A 224 3.96 23.53 -1.17
N ASN A 225 3.08 22.61 -0.84
CA ASN A 225 1.87 22.35 -1.63
C ASN A 225 0.93 23.57 -1.59
N ALA A 226 0.65 24.11 -0.40
CA ALA A 226 -0.15 25.32 -0.26
C ALA A 226 0.42 26.50 -1.06
N VAL A 227 1.74 26.75 -0.98
CA VAL A 227 2.44 27.81 -1.72
C VAL A 227 2.36 27.60 -3.25
N ASN A 228 2.46 26.36 -3.73
CA ASN A 228 2.47 26.07 -5.16
C ASN A 228 1.09 26.13 -5.81
N TYR A 229 0.03 25.89 -5.05
CA TYR A 229 -1.34 25.83 -5.56
C TYR A 229 -2.23 27.00 -5.12
N SER A 230 -1.69 27.96 -4.37
CA SER A 230 -2.40 29.18 -4.01
C SER A 230 -2.50 30.17 -5.19
N TYR A 231 -3.57 30.92 -5.20
CA TYR A 231 -3.67 32.10 -6.04
C TYR A 231 -2.74 33.21 -5.49
N PRO A 232 -2.12 34.02 -6.36
CA PRO A 232 -1.36 35.19 -5.92
C PRO A 232 -2.21 36.14 -5.06
N ASP A 233 -1.55 36.87 -4.17
CA ASP A 233 -2.18 37.87 -3.29
C ASP A 233 -3.21 37.27 -2.31
N THR A 234 -3.05 35.98 -1.93
CA THR A 234 -3.91 35.28 -0.94
C THR A 234 -3.15 34.92 0.34
N VAL A 235 -3.90 34.52 1.35
CA VAL A 235 -3.38 34.14 2.67
C VAL A 235 -3.46 32.63 2.83
N ILE A 236 -2.39 32.03 3.33
CA ILE A 236 -2.36 30.64 3.80
C ILE A 236 -2.63 30.67 5.30
N HIS A 237 -3.62 29.93 5.76
CA HIS A 237 -3.93 29.84 7.20
C HIS A 237 -3.39 28.53 7.77
N LEU A 238 -2.58 28.64 8.84
CA LEU A 238 -2.07 27.50 9.58
C LEU A 238 -2.63 27.55 11.01
N LEU A 239 -3.39 26.54 11.38
CA LEU A 239 -3.94 26.39 12.72
C LEU A 239 -3.38 25.14 13.38
N MET A 240 -2.89 25.26 14.61
CA MET A 240 -2.57 24.11 15.46
C MET A 240 -3.23 24.27 16.82
N LYS A 241 -3.99 23.26 17.25
CA LYS A 241 -4.66 23.23 18.55
C LYS A 241 -4.69 21.84 19.16
N ARG A 242 -4.66 21.77 20.49
CA ARG A 242 -4.82 20.52 21.23
C ARG A 242 -6.30 20.12 21.32
N MET A 243 -6.60 18.88 21.03
CA MET A 243 -7.91 18.26 21.23
C MET A 243 -7.90 17.44 22.53
N THR A 244 -8.08 18.12 23.65
CA THR A 244 -7.89 17.57 25.00
C THR A 244 -8.74 16.30 25.27
N LYS A 245 -9.95 16.21 24.70
CA LYS A 245 -10.83 15.05 24.89
C LYS A 245 -10.33 13.79 24.16
N GLU A 246 -9.53 13.94 23.14
CA GLU A 246 -9.09 12.86 22.23
C GLU A 246 -7.60 12.54 22.39
N HIS A 247 -6.89 13.27 23.26
CA HIS A 247 -5.43 13.15 23.39
C HIS A 247 -4.72 13.29 22.05
N LYS A 248 -5.12 14.29 21.27
CA LYS A 248 -4.59 14.57 19.93
C LYS A 248 -4.28 16.05 19.76
N VAL A 249 -3.42 16.33 18.82
CA VAL A 249 -3.24 17.67 18.25
C VAL A 249 -3.79 17.69 16.83
N LEU A 250 -4.58 18.70 16.51
CA LEU A 250 -5.09 18.97 15.17
C LEU A 250 -4.26 20.09 14.55
N ILE A 251 -3.72 19.83 13.37
CA ILE A 251 -3.04 20.80 12.54
C ILE A 251 -3.82 20.95 11.24
N ARG A 252 -4.15 22.18 10.88
CA ARG A 252 -4.87 22.51 9.65
C ARG A 252 -4.05 23.50 8.83
N VAL A 253 -3.80 23.16 7.58
CA VAL A 253 -3.22 24.05 6.58
C VAL A 253 -4.28 24.32 5.52
N GLN A 254 -4.66 25.59 5.37
CA GLN A 254 -5.69 26.01 4.44
C GLN A 254 -5.13 27.05 3.49
N ASN A 255 -5.42 26.90 2.20
CA ASN A 255 -5.03 27.85 1.19
C ASN A 255 -6.16 28.11 0.18
N HIS A 256 -6.10 29.25 -0.52
CA HIS A 256 -7.00 29.60 -1.58
C HIS A 256 -6.39 29.22 -2.94
N GLY A 257 -7.06 28.32 -3.65
CA GLY A 257 -6.61 27.82 -4.94
C GLY A 257 -7.74 27.11 -5.69
N ARG A 258 -7.42 26.58 -6.87
CA ARG A 258 -8.43 25.90 -7.68
C ARG A 258 -9.03 24.70 -6.94
N THR A 259 -10.36 24.66 -6.88
CA THR A 259 -11.10 23.55 -6.28
C THR A 259 -10.74 22.22 -6.94
N ILE A 260 -10.44 21.22 -6.12
CA ILE A 260 -10.14 19.85 -6.53
C ILE A 260 -11.46 19.06 -6.57
N ALA A 261 -11.75 18.42 -7.70
CA ALA A 261 -12.94 17.58 -7.84
C ALA A 261 -12.89 16.42 -6.83
N LYS A 262 -14.06 16.04 -6.30
CA LYS A 262 -14.18 15.05 -5.22
C LYS A 262 -13.55 13.70 -5.59
N GLU A 263 -13.73 13.27 -6.84
CA GLU A 263 -13.16 12.04 -7.37
C GLU A 263 -11.63 12.06 -7.37
N LYS A 264 -11.02 13.23 -7.60
CA LYS A 264 -9.56 13.40 -7.55
C LYS A 264 -9.04 13.53 -6.14
N LEU A 265 -9.85 14.10 -5.22
CA LEU A 265 -9.48 14.31 -3.84
C LEU A 265 -9.20 12.99 -3.09
N GLU A 266 -9.88 11.90 -3.47
CA GLU A 266 -9.67 10.56 -2.93
C GLU A 266 -8.29 10.00 -3.28
N HIS A 267 -7.70 10.46 -4.39
CA HIS A 267 -6.43 9.97 -4.93
C HIS A 267 -5.21 10.86 -4.66
N ILE A 268 -5.39 12.07 -4.07
CA ILE A 268 -4.27 13.03 -3.92
C ILE A 268 -3.13 12.55 -3.02
N PHE A 269 -3.39 11.53 -2.18
CA PHE A 269 -2.38 10.89 -1.34
C PHE A 269 -1.79 9.64 -1.99
N GLU A 270 -2.19 9.28 -3.20
CA GLU A 270 -1.56 8.20 -3.95
C GLU A 270 -0.23 8.67 -4.55
N GLN A 271 0.72 7.76 -4.64
CA GLN A 271 2.02 8.04 -5.21
C GLN A 271 1.87 8.44 -6.69
N PHE A 272 2.58 9.51 -7.10
CA PHE A 272 2.59 10.08 -8.46
C PHE A 272 1.25 10.68 -8.92
N PHE A 273 0.24 10.71 -8.09
CA PHE A 273 -1.01 11.34 -8.46
C PHE A 273 -0.85 12.86 -8.57
N ARG A 274 -1.36 13.42 -9.65
CA ARG A 274 -1.38 14.86 -9.92
C ARG A 274 -2.74 15.26 -10.48
N VAL A 275 -3.29 16.33 -9.95
CA VAL A 275 -4.60 16.86 -10.39
C VAL A 275 -4.55 17.30 -11.86
N ASP A 276 -3.43 17.90 -12.31
CA ASP A 276 -3.22 18.36 -13.69
C ASP A 276 -1.87 17.82 -14.23
N ALA A 277 -1.93 16.81 -15.10
CA ALA A 277 -0.74 16.22 -15.74
C ALA A 277 -0.04 17.18 -16.74
N SER A 278 -0.74 18.19 -17.26
CA SER A 278 -0.24 19.12 -18.29
C SER A 278 0.64 20.27 -17.76
N ARG A 279 0.68 20.51 -16.45
CA ARG A 279 1.47 21.58 -15.81
C ARG A 279 2.82 21.11 -15.26
N SER A 280 3.37 20.03 -15.80
CA SER A 280 4.57 19.35 -15.28
C SER A 280 5.83 20.23 -15.16
N SER A 281 5.94 21.31 -15.93
CA SER A 281 7.16 22.13 -15.97
C SER A 281 7.11 23.40 -15.09
N ALA A 282 5.93 23.91 -14.74
CA ALA A 282 5.80 25.19 -14.04
C ALA A 282 5.65 25.09 -12.52
N THR A 283 5.05 24.01 -11.99
CA THR A 283 4.81 23.83 -10.55
C THR A 283 5.64 22.73 -9.90
N GLY A 284 6.43 22.00 -10.68
CA GLY A 284 7.57 21.22 -10.24
C GLY A 284 7.35 20.04 -9.28
N GLY A 285 6.12 19.64 -8.93
CA GLY A 285 5.89 18.56 -7.96
C GLY A 285 5.96 17.17 -8.58
N SER A 286 6.67 16.22 -7.94
CA SER A 286 6.76 14.80 -8.33
C SER A 286 5.47 13.99 -8.11
N GLY A 287 4.49 14.54 -7.36
CA GLY A 287 3.32 13.82 -6.91
C GLY A 287 3.59 12.85 -5.73
N LEU A 288 4.71 13.00 -5.07
CA LEU A 288 5.17 12.13 -3.98
C LEU A 288 5.02 12.75 -2.60
N GLY A 289 5.07 14.08 -2.50
CA GLY A 289 5.09 14.78 -1.22
C GLY A 289 3.90 14.47 -0.33
N LEU A 290 2.67 14.43 -0.87
CA LEU A 290 1.47 14.11 -0.10
C LEU A 290 1.41 12.61 0.29
N ALA A 291 1.88 11.72 -0.57
CA ALA A 291 1.96 10.29 -0.26
C ALA A 291 2.95 10.02 0.89
N ILE A 292 4.10 10.69 0.86
CA ILE A 292 5.12 10.64 1.94
C ILE A 292 4.52 11.23 3.23
N ALA A 293 3.86 12.39 3.16
CA ALA A 293 3.23 13.02 4.32
C ALA A 293 2.22 12.08 4.98
N ARG A 294 1.33 11.46 4.19
CA ARG A 294 0.36 10.48 4.69
C ARG A 294 1.03 9.31 5.39
N GLN A 295 2.04 8.72 4.79
CA GLN A 295 2.73 7.57 5.35
C GLN A 295 3.44 7.91 6.67
N ILE A 296 4.12 9.05 6.75
CA ILE A 296 4.77 9.50 7.98
C ILE A 296 3.72 9.73 9.09
N VAL A 297 2.61 10.38 8.78
CA VAL A 297 1.51 10.60 9.73
C VAL A 297 0.94 9.27 10.23
N GLU A 298 0.68 8.31 9.34
CA GLU A 298 0.20 6.97 9.69
C GLU A 298 1.21 6.20 10.58
N MET A 299 2.51 6.32 10.33
CA MET A 299 3.56 5.73 11.18
C MET A 299 3.58 6.33 12.59
N HIS A 300 3.19 7.59 12.73
CA HIS A 300 3.01 8.27 14.02
C HIS A 300 1.62 8.01 14.65
N TYR A 301 0.88 7.01 14.12
CA TYR A 301 -0.50 6.69 14.57
C TYR A 301 -1.47 7.85 14.40
N GLY A 302 -1.17 8.78 13.50
CA GLY A 302 -2.00 9.91 13.14
C GLY A 302 -2.90 9.64 11.94
N GLN A 303 -3.61 10.68 11.53
CA GLN A 303 -4.46 10.67 10.37
C GLN A 303 -4.29 11.97 9.58
N ILE A 304 -4.27 11.89 8.25
CA ILE A 304 -4.28 13.05 7.37
C ILE A 304 -5.49 12.98 6.45
N ARG A 305 -6.13 14.12 6.26
CA ARG A 305 -7.30 14.28 5.37
C ARG A 305 -7.15 15.53 4.53
N ALA A 306 -7.91 15.61 3.44
CA ALA A 306 -8.00 16.81 2.63
C ALA A 306 -9.45 17.07 2.22
N GLU A 307 -9.81 18.34 2.18
CA GLU A 307 -11.09 18.83 1.69
C GLU A 307 -10.86 19.95 0.71
N SER A 308 -11.72 20.07 -0.28
CA SER A 308 -11.67 21.18 -1.23
C SER A 308 -13.07 21.59 -1.67
N ALA A 309 -13.40 22.84 -1.41
CA ALA A 309 -14.65 23.48 -1.83
C ALA A 309 -14.45 25.00 -1.97
N ASP A 310 -15.21 25.63 -2.84
CA ASP A 310 -15.28 27.10 -2.96
C ASP A 310 -13.90 27.76 -3.07
N GLU A 311 -13.05 27.26 -3.98
CA GLU A 311 -11.66 27.72 -4.19
C GLU A 311 -10.78 27.67 -2.93
N THR A 312 -11.15 26.82 -1.99
CA THR A 312 -10.40 26.59 -0.77
C THR A 312 -9.94 25.12 -0.73
N ILE A 313 -8.70 24.91 -0.35
CA ILE A 313 -8.12 23.59 -0.13
C ILE A 313 -7.67 23.54 1.34
N VAL A 314 -8.06 22.49 2.04
CA VAL A 314 -7.75 22.29 3.45
C VAL A 314 -7.09 20.92 3.63
N PHE A 315 -5.92 20.90 4.24
CA PHE A 315 -5.29 19.68 4.74
C PHE A 315 -5.40 19.66 6.27
N GLU A 316 -5.88 18.57 6.81
CA GLU A 316 -5.96 18.32 8.24
C GLU A 316 -5.09 17.14 8.63
N VAL A 317 -4.26 17.35 9.66
CA VAL A 317 -3.40 16.31 10.26
C VAL A 317 -3.78 16.19 11.73
N GLU A 318 -4.09 14.98 12.17
CA GLU A 318 -4.28 14.62 13.57
C GLU A 318 -3.10 13.74 14.01
N LEU A 319 -2.44 14.13 15.10
CA LEU A 319 -1.36 13.35 15.70
C LEU A 319 -1.70 13.06 17.16
N PRO A 320 -1.35 11.89 17.71
CA PRO A 320 -1.50 11.63 19.15
C PRO A 320 -0.58 12.57 19.94
N CYS A 321 -1.09 13.16 21.01
CA CYS A 321 -0.30 13.95 21.97
C CYS A 321 -0.65 13.52 23.40
N GLU A 322 0.33 13.57 24.29
CA GLU A 322 0.15 13.29 25.72
C GLU A 322 -0.52 14.47 26.44
#